data_febb905b325b99f9af9c14515bb0377e
#
_entry.id   febb905b325b99f9af9c14515bb0377e
#
_cell.length_a   1.000
_cell.length_b   1.000
_cell.length_c   1.000
_cell.angle_alpha   90.00
_cell.angle_beta   90.00
_cell.angle_gamma   90.00
#
_symmetry.space_group_name_H-M   'P 1'
#
loop_
_entity.id
_entity.type
_entity.pdbx_description
1 polymer ?
#
loop_
_entity_poly.entity_id
_entity_poly.type
_entity_poly.pdbx_seq_one_letter_code
_entity_poly.pdbx_strand_id
1 'polypeptide(L)'
;MKKYLFIIILLFILGCKKDDNSNIPFVHVNIFMQTTDPQFIGLNAVNSWIYLAGGSRGIIVYKVSNDQFRAFDRHCTFQPQNTCALVSMETNNISGLDACCGSRFLVTDGSVLNGPAVLPLREYNTSFDGATLHIFN
;
A
#
# COMPACT_ATOMS: atom_id res chain seq x y z
N MET A 1 -24.36 -45.94 0.69
CA MET A 1 -24.31 -44.64 -0.04
C MET A 1 -24.30 -43.39 0.87
N LYS A 2 -24.70 -43.44 2.14
CA LYS A 2 -24.69 -42.27 3.05
C LYS A 2 -23.31 -41.93 3.67
N LYS A 3 -22.31 -42.80 3.60
CA LYS A 3 -20.98 -42.60 4.20
C LYS A 3 -20.01 -41.80 3.31
N TYR A 4 -20.26 -41.66 2.02
CA TYR A 4 -19.37 -40.90 1.11
C TYR A 4 -19.77 -39.42 0.94
N LEU A 5 -20.98 -39.06 1.38
CA LEU A 5 -21.45 -37.66 1.30
C LEU A 5 -20.76 -36.75 2.34
N PHE A 6 -20.28 -37.32 3.45
CA PHE A 6 -19.61 -36.55 4.52
C PHE A 6 -18.14 -36.24 4.22
N ILE A 7 -17.51 -37.00 3.32
CA ILE A 7 -16.08 -36.79 2.97
C ILE A 7 -15.91 -35.66 1.95
N ILE A 8 -16.93 -35.34 1.16
CA ILE A 8 -16.86 -34.30 0.11
C ILE A 8 -16.98 -32.89 0.68
N ILE A 9 -17.58 -32.72 1.87
CA ILE A 9 -17.78 -31.37 2.49
C ILE A 9 -16.53 -30.86 3.21
N LEU A 10 -15.54 -31.72 3.50
CA LEU A 10 -14.33 -31.32 4.24
C LEU A 10 -13.20 -30.73 3.36
N LEU A 11 -13.39 -30.64 2.05
CA LEU A 11 -12.32 -30.26 1.11
C LEU A 11 -12.40 -28.79 0.62
N PHE A 12 -13.31 -27.97 1.21
CA PHE A 12 -13.53 -26.59 0.71
C PHE A 12 -13.04 -25.48 1.64
N ILE A 13 -12.13 -25.75 2.57
CA ILE A 13 -11.49 -24.69 3.38
C ILE A 13 -10.00 -24.61 3.04
N LEU A 14 -9.66 -24.52 1.76
CA LEU A 14 -8.37 -23.95 1.35
C LEU A 14 -8.60 -22.44 1.23
N GLY A 15 -8.57 -21.75 2.37
CA GLY A 15 -8.48 -20.32 2.40
C GLY A 15 -7.24 -19.91 1.62
N CYS A 16 -7.41 -19.19 0.49
CA CYS A 16 -6.31 -18.48 -0.15
C CYS A 16 -5.70 -17.54 0.90
N LYS A 17 -4.56 -17.93 1.48
CA LYS A 17 -3.64 -16.96 2.05
C LYS A 17 -3.26 -16.04 0.90
N LYS A 18 -3.51 -14.76 1.06
CA LYS A 18 -2.92 -13.73 0.21
C LYS A 18 -1.41 -13.80 0.48
N ASP A 19 -0.70 -14.59 -0.33
CA ASP A 19 0.74 -14.65 -0.28
C ASP A 19 1.25 -13.27 -0.72
N ASP A 20 1.73 -12.49 0.25
CA ASP A 20 2.46 -11.27 0.01
C ASP A 20 3.87 -11.66 -0.48
N ASN A 21 3.93 -12.13 -1.73
CA ASN A 21 5.14 -12.59 -2.42
C ASN A 21 6.07 -11.44 -2.83
N SER A 22 5.83 -10.23 -2.34
CA SER A 22 6.82 -9.16 -2.48
C SER A 22 8.00 -9.47 -1.55
N ASN A 23 9.20 -9.67 -2.10
CA ASN A 23 10.45 -9.80 -1.33
C ASN A 23 10.83 -8.48 -0.62
N ILE A 24 9.86 -7.60 -0.38
CA ILE A 24 10.04 -6.36 0.39
C ILE A 24 10.16 -6.73 1.86
N PRO A 25 11.19 -6.28 2.58
CA PRO A 25 11.34 -6.55 4.01
C PRO A 25 10.09 -6.14 4.79
N PHE A 26 9.65 -7.01 5.69
CA PHE A 26 8.60 -6.64 6.64
C PHE A 26 9.16 -5.64 7.65
N VAL A 27 8.53 -4.49 7.77
CA VAL A 27 8.82 -3.49 8.79
C VAL A 27 7.52 -3.19 9.53
N HIS A 28 7.55 -3.29 10.86
CA HIS A 28 6.39 -2.95 11.68
C HIS A 28 6.08 -1.46 11.57
N VAL A 29 4.84 -1.14 11.25
CA VAL A 29 4.31 0.23 11.13
C VAL A 29 3.18 0.39 12.12
N ASN A 30 3.26 1.43 12.94
CA ASN A 30 2.22 1.85 13.89
C ASN A 30 2.34 3.36 14.11
N ILE A 31 1.76 4.15 13.20
CA ILE A 31 1.91 5.59 13.12
C ILE A 31 0.57 6.25 13.38
N PHE A 32 0.52 7.17 14.33
CA PHE A 32 -0.60 8.06 14.57
C PHE A 32 -0.22 9.48 14.15
N MET A 33 -1.04 10.14 13.35
CA MET A 33 -0.83 11.50 12.91
C MET A 33 -2.11 12.32 12.99
N GLN A 34 -1.98 13.54 13.50
CA GLN A 34 -3.07 14.53 13.46
C GLN A 34 -3.09 15.18 12.09
N THR A 35 -4.17 15.00 11.32
CA THR A 35 -4.25 15.54 9.96
C THR A 35 -4.33 17.06 9.91
N THR A 36 -4.67 17.70 11.04
CA THR A 36 -4.71 19.16 11.21
C THR A 36 -3.35 19.78 11.57
N ASP A 37 -2.34 18.93 11.85
CA ASP A 37 -0.99 19.44 12.15
C ASP A 37 -0.41 20.13 10.89
N PRO A 38 0.15 21.35 11.03
CA PRO A 38 0.74 22.09 9.91
C PRO A 38 1.77 21.31 9.07
N GLN A 39 2.50 20.38 9.68
CA GLN A 39 3.46 19.53 8.96
C GLN A 39 2.80 18.60 7.92
N PHE A 40 1.49 18.31 8.08
CA PHE A 40 0.71 17.44 7.18
C PHE A 40 -0.28 18.23 6.32
N ILE A 41 -0.10 19.53 6.17
CA ILE A 41 -0.96 20.41 5.36
C ILE A 41 -1.13 19.92 3.92
N GLY A 42 -0.17 19.12 3.43
CA GLY A 42 -0.24 18.46 2.12
C GLY A 42 -1.41 17.48 1.96
N LEU A 43 -2.06 17.04 3.06
CA LEU A 43 -3.23 16.16 3.03
C LEU A 43 -4.58 16.89 3.17
N ASN A 44 -4.63 18.22 3.04
CA ASN A 44 -5.87 18.99 3.22
C ASN A 44 -6.89 18.76 2.09
N ALA A 45 -6.45 18.50 0.88
CA ALA A 45 -7.32 18.31 -0.28
C ALA A 45 -7.47 16.83 -0.64
N VAL A 46 -8.62 16.47 -1.20
CA VAL A 46 -8.81 15.17 -1.87
C VAL A 46 -7.84 15.07 -3.06
N ASN A 47 -7.32 13.88 -3.33
CA ASN A 47 -6.26 13.60 -4.30
C ASN A 47 -4.91 14.25 -3.98
N SER A 48 -4.69 14.63 -2.71
CA SER A 48 -3.39 15.05 -2.22
C SER A 48 -2.65 13.90 -1.54
N TRP A 49 -1.36 14.09 -1.33
CA TRP A 49 -0.48 13.08 -0.77
C TRP A 49 0.69 13.70 -0.01
N ILE A 50 1.27 12.91 0.87
CA ILE A 50 2.53 13.24 1.55
C ILE A 50 3.42 11.99 1.65
N TYR A 51 4.68 12.20 1.92
CA TYR A 51 5.58 11.15 2.37
C TYR A 51 5.70 11.14 3.88
N LEU A 52 5.73 9.93 4.46
CA LEU A 52 6.08 9.70 5.85
C LEU A 52 7.31 8.81 5.96
N ALA A 53 8.08 9.02 7.02
CA ALA A 53 9.10 8.07 7.44
C ALA A 53 8.42 6.81 8.00
N GLY A 54 8.98 5.64 7.71
CA GLY A 54 8.48 4.36 8.15
C GLY A 54 8.44 3.34 7.01
N GLY A 55 7.95 2.14 7.30
CA GLY A 55 7.97 1.06 6.35
C GLY A 55 9.38 0.67 5.91
N SER A 56 9.51 0.02 4.76
CA SER A 56 10.79 -0.41 4.22
C SER A 56 11.60 0.73 3.60
N ARG A 57 10.93 1.63 2.83
CA ARG A 57 11.59 2.77 2.15
C ARG A 57 10.78 4.07 2.22
N GLY A 58 10.02 4.27 3.29
CA GLY A 58 9.09 5.39 3.42
C GLY A 58 7.69 4.99 2.97
N ILE A 59 6.73 5.83 3.29
CA ILE A 59 5.31 5.59 3.06
C ILE A 59 4.75 6.75 2.24
N ILE A 60 3.98 6.45 1.17
CA ILE A 60 3.09 7.40 0.51
C ILE A 60 1.76 7.33 1.24
N VAL A 61 1.29 8.45 1.78
CA VAL A 61 -0.08 8.59 2.28
C VAL A 61 -0.87 9.40 1.27
N TYR A 62 -1.99 8.85 0.81
CA TYR A 62 -2.84 9.45 -0.20
C TYR A 62 -4.25 9.64 0.34
N LYS A 63 -4.82 10.83 0.15
CA LYS A 63 -6.18 11.15 0.56
C LYS A 63 -7.16 10.88 -0.58
N VAL A 64 -7.94 9.81 -0.44
CA VAL A 64 -8.93 9.38 -1.45
C VAL A 64 -10.21 10.22 -1.36
N SER A 65 -10.69 10.46 -0.14
CA SER A 65 -11.86 11.27 0.16
C SER A 65 -11.66 12.03 1.48
N ASN A 66 -12.70 12.73 1.97
CA ASN A 66 -12.58 13.48 3.21
C ASN A 66 -12.30 12.60 4.44
N ASP A 67 -12.69 11.33 4.37
CA ASP A 67 -12.61 10.35 5.46
C ASP A 67 -11.82 9.08 5.12
N GLN A 68 -11.31 8.99 3.89
CA GLN A 68 -10.59 7.81 3.40
C GLN A 68 -9.17 8.16 2.97
N PHE A 69 -8.23 7.36 3.48
CA PHE A 69 -6.81 7.45 3.17
C PHE A 69 -6.30 6.08 2.71
N ARG A 70 -5.27 6.10 1.88
CA ARG A 70 -4.46 4.93 1.52
C ARG A 70 -3.02 5.18 1.94
N ALA A 71 -2.32 4.12 2.31
CA ALA A 71 -0.93 4.20 2.68
C ALA A 71 -0.15 3.05 2.03
N PHE A 72 0.90 3.37 1.29
CA PHE A 72 1.70 2.38 0.57
C PHE A 72 3.17 2.54 0.90
N ASP A 73 3.88 1.40 1.03
CA ASP A 73 5.34 1.43 1.06
C ASP A 73 5.87 1.94 -0.29
N ARG A 74 6.86 2.82 -0.23
CA ARG A 74 7.54 3.34 -1.42
C ARG A 74 8.52 2.36 -2.03
N HIS A 75 8.73 1.20 -1.41
CA HIS A 75 9.61 0.17 -1.92
C HIS A 75 8.97 -0.49 -3.16
N CYS A 76 9.64 -0.35 -4.32
CA CYS A 76 9.17 -0.96 -5.55
C CYS A 76 9.16 -2.49 -5.44
N THR A 77 8.11 -3.11 -5.97
CA THR A 77 7.93 -4.57 -5.94
C THR A 77 8.73 -5.30 -7.02
N PHE A 78 9.29 -4.57 -7.99
CA PHE A 78 10.20 -5.14 -8.98
C PHE A 78 11.65 -5.00 -8.52
N GLN A 79 12.37 -6.14 -8.45
CA GLN A 79 13.77 -6.21 -7.99
C GLN A 79 14.02 -5.39 -6.70
N PRO A 80 13.32 -5.68 -5.61
CA PRO A 80 13.35 -4.86 -4.39
C PRO A 80 14.74 -4.82 -3.73
N GLN A 81 15.64 -5.74 -4.06
CA GLN A 81 17.04 -5.74 -3.60
C GLN A 81 17.86 -4.58 -4.19
N ASN A 82 17.41 -3.95 -5.28
CA ASN A 82 18.11 -2.79 -5.86
C ASN A 82 17.98 -1.59 -4.92
N THR A 83 19.09 -0.90 -4.69
CA THR A 83 19.11 0.29 -3.80
C THR A 83 18.26 1.44 -4.34
N CYS A 84 18.06 1.51 -5.67
CA CYS A 84 17.26 2.53 -6.35
C CYS A 84 15.77 2.17 -6.47
N ALA A 85 15.32 0.97 -6.05
CA ALA A 85 13.92 0.55 -6.15
C ALA A 85 13.01 1.36 -5.21
N LEU A 86 12.71 2.58 -5.59
CA LEU A 86 11.96 3.57 -4.82
C LEU A 86 10.90 4.26 -5.68
N VAL A 87 9.66 4.20 -5.24
CA VAL A 87 8.54 4.86 -5.91
C VAL A 87 8.43 6.31 -5.45
N SER A 88 8.35 7.22 -6.41
CA SER A 88 8.12 8.64 -6.19
C SER A 88 6.89 9.10 -6.94
N MET A 89 6.11 9.99 -6.30
CA MET A 89 4.89 10.53 -6.89
C MET A 89 5.19 11.34 -8.14
N GLU A 90 4.37 11.16 -9.17
CA GLU A 90 4.39 11.95 -10.38
C GLU A 90 3.56 13.24 -10.21
N THR A 91 3.76 14.21 -11.10
CA THR A 91 3.07 15.52 -11.07
C THR A 91 1.57 15.44 -11.31
N ASN A 92 1.06 14.30 -11.78
CA ASN A 92 -0.37 14.05 -11.95
C ASN A 92 -1.11 13.76 -10.62
N ASN A 93 -0.37 13.58 -9.50
CA ASN A 93 -0.86 13.30 -8.15
C ASN A 93 -1.66 11.98 -7.98
N ILE A 94 -1.71 11.11 -8.97
CA ILE A 94 -2.46 9.84 -8.92
C ILE A 94 -1.60 8.62 -9.22
N SER A 95 -0.38 8.81 -9.72
CA SER A 95 0.56 7.73 -9.98
C SER A 95 1.92 7.96 -9.35
N GLY A 96 2.58 6.87 -9.05
CA GLY A 96 3.97 6.84 -8.61
C GLY A 96 4.83 6.09 -9.62
N LEU A 97 6.06 6.58 -9.83
CA LEU A 97 7.06 6.03 -10.73
C LEU A 97 8.27 5.55 -9.94
N ASP A 98 8.72 4.34 -10.23
CA ASP A 98 10.09 3.91 -9.93
C ASP A 98 10.99 4.25 -11.13
N ALA A 99 11.82 5.28 -10.99
CA ALA A 99 12.75 5.71 -12.05
C ALA A 99 13.86 4.68 -12.31
N CYS A 100 14.08 3.72 -11.40
CA CYS A 100 15.10 2.68 -11.56
C CYS A 100 14.71 1.64 -12.62
N CYS A 101 13.44 1.23 -12.64
CA CYS A 101 12.95 0.18 -13.52
C CYS A 101 11.86 0.66 -14.51
N GLY A 102 11.30 1.85 -14.31
CA GLY A 102 10.20 2.39 -15.12
C GLY A 102 8.82 1.92 -14.75
N SER A 103 8.67 1.10 -13.68
CA SER A 103 7.34 0.68 -13.21
C SER A 103 6.53 1.84 -12.68
N ARG A 104 5.25 1.87 -13.03
CA ARG A 104 4.27 2.84 -12.53
C ARG A 104 3.16 2.17 -11.76
N PHE A 105 2.71 2.83 -10.72
CA PHE A 105 1.68 2.36 -9.81
C PHE A 105 0.60 3.41 -9.61
N LEU A 106 -0.64 2.99 -9.55
CA LEU A 106 -1.77 3.84 -9.17
C LEU A 106 -1.82 3.96 -7.64
N VAL A 107 -1.87 5.18 -7.09
CA VAL A 107 -1.87 5.37 -5.64
C VAL A 107 -3.25 5.37 -5.00
N THR A 108 -4.31 5.18 -5.78
CA THR A 108 -5.66 4.99 -5.27
C THR A 108 -5.92 3.57 -4.76
N ASP A 109 -5.17 2.58 -5.26
CA ASP A 109 -5.33 1.16 -4.92
C ASP A 109 -4.01 0.36 -4.92
N GLY A 110 -2.88 1.00 -5.26
CA GLY A 110 -1.56 0.37 -5.32
C GLY A 110 -1.30 -0.48 -6.57
N SER A 111 -2.24 -0.58 -7.50
CA SER A 111 -2.12 -1.45 -8.68
C SER A 111 -1.03 -1.01 -9.65
N VAL A 112 -0.51 -1.96 -10.42
CA VAL A 112 0.50 -1.69 -11.45
C VAL A 112 -0.18 -1.09 -12.69
N LEU A 113 0.24 0.10 -13.08
CA LEU A 113 -0.17 0.76 -14.32
C LEU A 113 0.75 0.37 -15.49
N ASN A 114 2.05 0.24 -15.22
CA ASN A 114 3.06 -0.12 -16.21
C ASN A 114 4.16 -0.93 -15.55
N GLY A 115 4.53 -2.05 -16.20
CA GLY A 115 5.62 -2.89 -15.75
C GLY A 115 7.00 -2.26 -15.93
N PRO A 116 8.05 -3.01 -15.52
CA PRO A 116 8.12 -4.47 -15.35
C PRO A 116 7.55 -5.05 -14.03
N ALA A 117 7.19 -4.24 -13.02
CA ALA A 117 6.51 -4.77 -11.84
C ALA A 117 5.21 -5.50 -12.22
N VAL A 118 4.91 -6.58 -11.50
CA VAL A 118 3.68 -7.37 -11.66
C VAL A 118 2.86 -7.43 -10.37
N LEU A 119 3.48 -7.12 -9.23
CA LEU A 119 2.84 -7.06 -7.92
C LEU A 119 2.49 -5.62 -7.57
N PRO A 120 1.32 -5.37 -6.94
CA PRO A 120 0.95 -4.05 -6.46
C PRO A 120 1.91 -3.57 -5.37
N LEU A 121 1.87 -2.28 -5.06
CA LEU A 121 2.55 -1.73 -3.89
C LEU A 121 2.05 -2.41 -2.62
N ARG A 122 2.94 -2.57 -1.63
CA ARG A 122 2.54 -3.01 -0.30
C ARG A 122 1.69 -1.94 0.36
N GLU A 123 0.45 -2.30 0.69
CA GLU A 123 -0.49 -1.43 1.37
C GLU A 123 -0.44 -1.65 2.88
N TYR A 124 -0.54 -0.57 3.65
CA TYR A 124 -0.76 -0.55 5.08
C TYR A 124 -2.23 -0.31 5.38
N ASN A 125 -2.72 -0.85 6.50
CA ASN A 125 -4.05 -0.54 6.98
C ASN A 125 -4.13 0.92 7.41
N THR A 126 -5.29 1.54 7.20
CA THR A 126 -5.57 2.90 7.64
C THR A 126 -6.88 2.97 8.41
N SER A 127 -6.92 3.75 9.46
CA SER A 127 -8.13 4.09 10.22
C SER A 127 -8.13 5.57 10.52
N PHE A 128 -9.25 6.26 10.29
CA PHE A 128 -9.38 7.70 10.50
C PHE A 128 -10.62 8.00 11.35
N ASP A 129 -10.47 8.81 12.40
CA ASP A 129 -11.53 9.17 13.34
C ASP A 129 -12.10 10.58 13.13
N GLY A 130 -11.70 11.26 12.05
CA GLY A 130 -12.08 12.63 11.74
C GLY A 130 -10.99 13.67 12.10
N ALA A 131 -9.97 13.26 12.86
CA ALA A 131 -8.84 14.11 13.26
C ALA A 131 -7.51 13.37 13.16
N THR A 132 -7.47 12.13 13.67
CA THR A 132 -6.27 11.30 13.73
C THR A 132 -6.32 10.23 12.65
N LEU A 133 -5.29 10.15 11.84
CA LEU A 133 -5.04 9.04 10.94
C LEU A 133 -4.08 8.06 11.62
N HIS A 134 -4.49 6.80 11.72
CA HIS A 134 -3.67 5.67 12.18
C HIS A 134 -3.30 4.79 11.00
N ILE A 135 -2.01 4.52 10.81
CA ILE A 135 -1.43 3.69 9.75
C ILE A 135 -0.70 2.53 10.41
N PHE A 136 -1.02 1.30 10.04
CA PHE A 136 -0.51 0.11 10.73
C PHE A 136 -0.49 -1.14 9.84
N ASN A 137 0.25 -2.18 10.29
CA ASN A 137 0.24 -3.52 9.70
C ASN A 137 0.19 -4.62 10.76
#